data_7246c33acbfa90b44ea30fea84f0cbe1
#
_entry.id   7246c33acbfa90b44ea30fea84f0cbe1
#
_cell.length_a   1.000
_cell.length_b   1.000
_cell.length_c   1.000
_cell.angle_alpha   90.00
_cell.angle_beta   90.00
_cell.angle_gamma   90.00
#
_symmetry.space_group_name_H-M   'P 1'
#
loop_
_entity.id
_entity.type
_entity.pdbx_description
1 polymer ?
#
loop_
_entity_poly.entity_id
_entity_poly.type
_entity_poly.pdbx_seq_one_letter_code
_entity_poly.pdbx_strand_id
1 'polypeptide(L)'
;MLPDVLLDTTWTIQHVPPHTRLNKELKTLLTDLSGYASNPGRGRRAKEQLESLSQECSEYVLARGRAEPYDELNDSSDRTGSLRECSISLLNATKRGAPEYPLGLLIELRYQKTIDQLVLLTSIRPDDQQYYIPLSLAKGAQGQIKKMKDWLEFRFDLPSATPFQLPSNLLCQFCSRYLAIVGISCSAAEGAIRQAILKQTVGSLKITIAFAHTGPVAISPNLKTIDLEVPPETIGGLTKDIERRPSDSNSEDDILARLETAIREKTGLILPLTLTNHHDVDDEEPGNESPLKLSKLSCAAFAISTEGRLKFASKPIENADVSGYEASTVSTAFQELLELLIADAEKAE
;
A
#
# COMPACT_ATOMS: atom_id res chain seq x y z
N MET A 1 -5.17 13.13 5.82
CA MET A 1 -4.96 13.13 4.36
C MET A 1 -3.76 12.32 4.03
N LEU A 2 -3.80 11.51 2.97
CA LEU A 2 -2.62 10.82 2.48
C LEU A 2 -1.65 11.84 1.88
N PRO A 3 -0.33 11.68 2.09
CA PRO A 3 0.65 12.56 1.44
C PRO A 3 0.60 12.46 -0.09
N ASP A 4 0.65 13.59 -0.78
CA ASP A 4 0.58 13.66 -2.24
C ASP A 4 1.64 12.81 -2.96
N VAL A 5 2.80 12.63 -2.32
CA VAL A 5 3.90 11.81 -2.85
C VAL A 5 3.50 10.35 -3.11
N LEU A 6 2.51 9.83 -2.35
CA LEU A 6 2.02 8.45 -2.52
C LEU A 6 1.01 8.30 -3.66
N LEU A 7 0.49 9.42 -4.18
CA LEU A 7 -0.54 9.42 -5.21
C LEU A 7 0.06 9.29 -6.62
N ASP A 8 -0.72 8.74 -7.55
CA ASP A 8 -0.41 8.57 -8.99
C ASP A 8 0.91 7.87 -9.32
N THR A 9 1.44 7.16 -8.35
CA THR A 9 2.72 6.47 -8.43
C THR A 9 2.54 4.99 -8.15
N THR A 10 3.24 4.15 -8.93
CA THR A 10 3.31 2.71 -8.64
C THR A 10 4.49 2.42 -7.72
N TRP A 11 4.19 1.88 -6.56
CA TRP A 11 5.13 1.49 -5.53
C TRP A 11 5.36 -0.01 -5.54
N THR A 12 6.57 -0.44 -5.22
CA THR A 12 6.88 -1.82 -4.86
C THR A 12 6.93 -1.92 -3.35
N ILE A 13 6.09 -2.76 -2.77
CA ILE A 13 6.03 -3.02 -1.33
C ILE A 13 7.14 -3.98 -0.95
N GLN A 14 7.84 -3.68 0.15
CA GLN A 14 8.94 -4.49 0.64
C GLN A 14 8.80 -4.65 2.16
N HIS A 15 9.04 -5.86 2.63
CA HIS A 15 9.02 -6.20 4.04
C HIS A 15 10.37 -5.91 4.69
N VAL A 16 10.35 -5.26 5.84
CA VAL A 16 11.51 -5.07 6.70
C VAL A 16 11.36 -6.03 7.88
N PRO A 17 12.36 -6.88 8.17
CA PRO A 17 12.23 -7.88 9.24
C PRO A 17 11.78 -7.26 10.57
N PRO A 18 10.71 -7.79 11.22
CA PRO A 18 10.04 -7.15 12.35
C PRO A 18 10.88 -7.08 13.62
N HIS A 19 11.85 -7.99 13.76
CA HIS A 19 12.78 -7.98 14.90
C HIS A 19 13.89 -6.94 14.79
N THR A 20 13.87 -6.13 13.74
CA THR A 20 14.87 -5.08 13.55
C THR A 20 14.80 -4.09 14.69
N ARG A 21 15.79 -4.12 15.56
CA ARG A 21 15.97 -3.07 16.56
C ARG A 21 16.47 -1.83 15.84
N LEU A 22 15.59 -0.83 15.72
CA LEU A 22 16.01 0.45 15.19
C LEU A 22 17.18 0.99 16.03
N ASN A 23 18.21 1.50 15.35
CA ASN A 23 19.30 2.21 15.98
C ASN A 23 18.73 3.33 16.87
N LYS A 24 19.42 3.59 17.99
CA LYS A 24 19.02 4.62 18.96
C LYS A 24 18.82 6.00 18.32
N GLU A 25 19.64 6.33 17.33
CA GLU A 25 19.58 7.61 16.62
C GLU A 25 18.29 7.73 15.80
N LEU A 26 17.94 6.70 15.03
CA LEU A 26 16.70 6.68 14.25
C LEU A 26 15.46 6.71 15.15
N LYS A 27 15.47 5.99 16.27
CA LYS A 27 14.41 6.07 17.30
C LYS A 27 14.26 7.47 17.85
N THR A 28 15.39 8.12 18.21
CA THR A 28 15.39 9.49 18.74
C THR A 28 14.84 10.46 17.70
N LEU A 29 15.27 10.33 16.44
CA LEU A 29 14.78 11.13 15.34
C LEU A 29 13.26 11.01 15.17
N LEU A 30 12.74 9.79 15.11
CA LEU A 30 11.29 9.53 14.97
C LEU A 30 10.50 10.08 16.18
N THR A 31 11.05 9.95 17.40
CA THR A 31 10.43 10.47 18.62
C THR A 31 10.44 12.00 18.66
N ASP A 32 11.53 12.63 18.26
CA ASP A 32 11.62 14.11 18.24
C ASP A 32 10.72 14.69 17.16
N LEU A 33 10.55 13.99 16.06
CA LEU A 33 9.65 14.35 14.97
C LEU A 33 8.18 14.18 15.33
N SER A 34 7.81 13.14 16.09
CA SER A 34 6.44 12.96 16.58
C SER A 34 6.01 14.06 17.57
N GLY A 35 6.97 14.61 18.32
CA GLY A 35 6.73 15.71 19.25
C GLY A 35 6.75 17.12 18.63
N TYR A 36 6.90 17.23 17.30
CA TYR A 36 7.06 18.52 16.62
C TYR A 36 5.89 19.48 16.86
N ALA A 37 4.65 19.00 16.77
CA ALA A 37 3.46 19.83 16.99
C ALA A 37 3.36 20.34 18.44
N SER A 38 3.90 19.59 19.41
CA SER A 38 3.84 19.92 20.84
C SER A 38 5.02 20.78 21.32
N ASN A 39 6.16 20.75 20.62
CA ASN A 39 7.38 21.44 21.03
C ASN A 39 8.23 21.93 19.84
N PRO A 40 8.07 23.23 19.44
CA PRO A 40 8.76 23.81 18.29
C PRO A 40 10.30 23.71 18.35
N GLY A 41 10.89 23.69 19.56
CA GLY A 41 12.34 23.57 19.73
C GLY A 41 12.89 22.20 19.36
N ARG A 42 12.13 21.13 19.60
CA ARG A 42 12.48 19.78 19.14
C ARG A 42 12.41 19.68 17.64
N GLY A 43 11.38 20.27 17.02
CA GLY A 43 11.22 20.26 15.58
C GLY A 43 12.36 20.92 14.81
N ARG A 44 12.94 21.99 15.34
CA ARG A 44 14.11 22.63 14.72
C ARG A 44 15.33 21.69 14.71
N ARG A 45 15.61 21.03 15.83
CA ARG A 45 16.72 20.05 15.91
C ARG A 45 16.51 18.87 14.96
N ALA A 46 15.29 18.35 14.92
CA ALA A 46 14.96 17.24 14.03
C ALA A 46 15.11 17.64 12.56
N LYS A 47 14.74 18.86 12.17
CA LYS A 47 14.94 19.38 10.82
C LYS A 47 16.43 19.51 10.47
N GLU A 48 17.24 20.08 11.35
CA GLU A 48 18.68 20.19 11.17
C GLU A 48 19.33 18.78 11.03
N GLN A 49 18.84 17.80 11.78
CA GLN A 49 19.27 16.41 11.68
C GLN A 49 18.88 15.77 10.33
N LEU A 50 17.65 15.99 9.84
CA LEU A 50 17.23 15.50 8.53
C LEU A 50 18.05 16.12 7.39
N GLU A 51 18.41 17.40 7.47
CA GLU A 51 19.27 18.07 6.51
C GLU A 51 20.68 17.44 6.51
N SER A 52 21.25 17.17 7.69
CA SER A 52 22.55 16.49 7.82
C SER A 52 22.51 15.08 7.24
N LEU A 53 21.46 14.29 7.52
CA LEU A 53 21.28 12.95 6.97
C LEU A 53 21.08 12.98 5.46
N SER A 54 20.41 13.99 4.92
CA SER A 54 20.24 14.17 3.47
C SER A 54 21.57 14.38 2.78
N GLN A 55 22.45 15.20 3.36
CA GLN A 55 23.79 15.41 2.83
C GLN A 55 24.62 14.12 2.89
N GLU A 56 24.61 13.41 4.03
CA GLU A 56 25.33 12.15 4.21
C GLU A 56 24.88 11.08 3.21
N CYS A 57 23.57 10.92 3.01
CA CYS A 57 23.00 10.01 2.02
C CYS A 57 23.47 10.37 0.60
N SER A 58 23.46 11.67 0.24
CA SER A 58 23.94 12.16 -1.06
C SER A 58 25.39 11.79 -1.30
N GLU A 59 26.26 12.03 -0.32
CA GLU A 59 27.69 11.71 -0.42
C GLU A 59 27.92 10.19 -0.57
N TYR A 60 27.19 9.37 0.19
CA TYR A 60 27.26 7.92 0.11
C TYR A 60 26.84 7.40 -1.29
N VAL A 61 25.70 7.87 -1.80
CA VAL A 61 25.18 7.46 -3.12
C VAL A 61 26.13 7.85 -4.23
N LEU A 62 26.73 9.05 -4.16
CA LEU A 62 27.73 9.51 -5.13
C LEU A 62 29.04 8.72 -5.06
N ALA A 63 29.51 8.38 -3.85
CA ALA A 63 30.71 7.58 -3.68
C ALA A 63 30.55 6.17 -4.23
N ARG A 64 29.42 5.52 -3.98
CA ARG A 64 29.09 4.19 -4.52
C ARG A 64 28.94 4.18 -6.04
N GLY A 65 28.37 5.25 -6.62
CA GLY A 65 28.26 5.38 -8.07
C GLY A 65 29.62 5.48 -8.81
N ARG A 66 30.69 5.87 -8.08
CA ARG A 66 32.07 5.91 -8.65
C ARG A 66 32.82 4.60 -8.48
N ALA A 67 32.43 3.77 -7.50
CA ALA A 67 33.14 2.54 -7.12
C ALA A 67 32.67 1.29 -7.88
N GLU A 68 31.49 1.32 -8.46
CA GLU A 68 30.99 0.19 -9.27
C GLU A 68 31.75 0.17 -10.61
N PRO A 69 32.44 -0.96 -10.95
CA PRO A 69 33.04 -1.10 -12.25
C PRO A 69 31.93 -0.99 -13.31
N TYR A 70 32.26 -0.37 -14.43
CA TYR A 70 31.38 -0.23 -15.60
C TYR A 70 30.84 -1.62 -15.99
N ASP A 71 29.64 -1.93 -15.54
CA ASP A 71 28.88 -3.03 -16.05
C ASP A 71 28.28 -2.54 -17.36
N GLU A 72 28.92 -2.89 -18.49
CA GLU A 72 28.57 -2.44 -19.85
C GLU A 72 27.10 -2.75 -20.22
N LEU A 73 26.43 -3.63 -19.45
CA LEU A 73 25.04 -4.03 -19.63
C LEU A 73 24.03 -3.13 -18.90
N ASN A 74 24.47 -2.26 -17.99
CA ASN A 74 23.59 -1.35 -17.23
C ASN A 74 24.01 0.11 -17.37
N ASP A 75 23.87 0.65 -18.57
CA ASP A 75 24.06 2.09 -18.85
C ASP A 75 22.90 2.92 -18.25
N SER A 76 22.72 2.78 -16.91
CA SER A 76 21.71 3.51 -16.16
C SER A 76 22.06 5.00 -16.02
N SER A 77 23.36 5.35 -16.15
CA SER A 77 23.83 6.73 -16.04
C SER A 77 23.27 7.63 -17.14
N ASP A 78 23.15 7.11 -18.36
CA ASP A 78 22.61 7.86 -19.49
C ASP A 78 21.08 8.08 -19.37
N ARG A 79 20.38 7.20 -18.63
CA ARG A 79 18.93 7.30 -18.43
C ARG A 79 18.55 8.25 -17.30
N THR A 80 19.33 8.28 -16.23
CA THR A 80 19.01 9.07 -15.02
C THR A 80 19.66 10.46 -15.01
N GLY A 81 20.86 10.59 -15.60
CA GLY A 81 21.68 11.79 -15.51
C GLY A 81 22.37 11.93 -14.14
N SER A 82 22.96 13.09 -13.85
CA SER A 82 23.64 13.35 -12.57
C SER A 82 22.64 13.55 -11.43
N LEU A 83 23.02 13.11 -10.22
CA LEU A 83 22.29 13.39 -8.99
C LEU A 83 22.32 14.90 -8.74
N ARG A 84 21.18 15.53 -8.57
CA ARG A 84 21.02 16.96 -8.27
C ARG A 84 20.80 17.19 -6.78
N GLU A 85 20.00 16.35 -6.16
CA GLU A 85 19.54 16.55 -4.79
C GLU A 85 19.23 15.20 -4.14
N CYS A 86 19.56 15.08 -2.87
CA CYS A 86 19.04 14.06 -1.98
C CYS A 86 18.29 14.76 -0.86
N SER A 87 17.06 14.35 -0.59
CA SER A 87 16.27 14.89 0.52
C SER A 87 15.68 13.78 1.36
N ILE A 88 15.70 13.99 2.69
CA ILE A 88 15.02 13.13 3.65
C ILE A 88 13.99 13.97 4.36
N SER A 89 12.75 13.54 4.34
CA SER A 89 11.63 14.27 4.91
C SER A 89 10.66 13.34 5.63
N LEU A 90 9.80 13.92 6.48
CA LEU A 90 8.72 13.20 7.12
C LEU A 90 7.56 12.99 6.17
N LEU A 91 7.01 11.80 6.23
CA LEU A 91 5.73 11.48 5.66
C LEU A 91 4.66 11.59 6.75
N ASN A 92 3.93 12.69 6.78
CA ASN A 92 2.88 12.92 7.77
C ASN A 92 1.52 12.51 7.23
N ALA A 93 0.77 11.73 8.03
CA ALA A 93 -0.65 11.52 7.81
C ALA A 93 -1.43 12.36 8.83
N THR A 94 -2.27 13.27 8.36
CA THR A 94 -3.17 14.03 9.24
C THR A 94 -4.41 13.19 9.52
N LYS A 95 -4.45 12.51 10.68
CA LYS A 95 -5.71 11.97 11.23
C LYS A 95 -6.44 13.11 11.95
N ARG A 96 -7.70 13.37 11.60
CA ARG A 96 -8.55 14.30 12.33
C ARG A 96 -8.69 13.81 13.78
N GLY A 97 -8.09 14.53 14.74
CA GLY A 97 -8.23 14.25 16.17
C GLY A 97 -7.23 13.25 16.79
N ALA A 98 -6.29 12.70 16.03
CA ALA A 98 -5.17 11.92 16.58
C ALA A 98 -3.91 12.79 16.68
N PRO A 99 -3.01 12.54 17.65
CA PRO A 99 -1.70 13.15 17.64
C PRO A 99 -1.03 12.86 16.28
N GLU A 100 -0.34 13.87 15.71
CA GLU A 100 0.37 13.75 14.44
C GLU A 100 1.51 12.73 14.58
N TYR A 101 1.20 11.46 14.38
CA TYR A 101 2.24 10.44 14.25
C TYR A 101 2.83 10.51 12.85
N PRO A 102 4.16 10.50 12.70
CA PRO A 102 4.75 10.37 11.40
C PRO A 102 4.34 9.03 10.79
N LEU A 103 3.73 9.06 9.60
CA LEU A 103 3.43 7.85 8.84
C LEU A 103 4.72 7.16 8.41
N GLY A 104 5.81 7.91 8.29
CA GLY A 104 7.11 7.37 7.91
C GLY A 104 8.13 8.43 7.53
N LEU A 105 9.23 7.95 6.94
CA LEU A 105 10.29 8.77 6.34
C LEU A 105 10.28 8.58 4.84
N LEU A 106 10.39 9.67 4.09
CA LEU A 106 10.60 9.69 2.65
C LEU A 106 12.07 10.04 2.36
N ILE A 107 12.76 9.19 1.62
CA ILE A 107 14.07 9.45 1.03
C ILE A 107 13.86 9.64 -0.46
N GLU A 108 14.27 10.77 -0.99
CA GLU A 108 14.13 11.11 -2.40
C GLU A 108 15.51 11.42 -3.00
N LEU A 109 15.85 10.74 -4.09
CA LEU A 109 16.99 11.03 -4.93
C LEU A 109 16.51 11.66 -6.23
N ARG A 110 16.82 12.93 -6.42
CA ARG A 110 16.41 13.67 -7.60
C ARG A 110 17.58 13.76 -8.59
N TYR A 111 17.45 13.05 -9.68
CA TYR A 111 18.37 13.10 -10.80
C TYR A 111 17.91 14.12 -11.84
N GLN A 112 18.71 14.34 -12.88
CA GLN A 112 18.33 15.28 -13.95
C GLN A 112 17.04 14.86 -14.68
N LYS A 113 16.83 13.56 -14.86
CA LYS A 113 15.73 13.02 -15.66
C LYS A 113 14.71 12.18 -14.86
N THR A 114 15.06 11.73 -13.66
CA THR A 114 14.24 10.81 -12.85
C THR A 114 14.24 11.23 -11.39
N ILE A 115 13.23 10.73 -10.69
CA ILE A 115 13.12 10.83 -9.24
C ILE A 115 12.93 9.41 -8.70
N ASP A 116 13.87 8.96 -7.87
CA ASP A 116 13.81 7.69 -7.18
C ASP A 116 13.45 7.94 -5.72
N GLN A 117 12.52 7.16 -5.19
CA GLN A 117 11.93 7.38 -3.87
C GLN A 117 11.88 6.09 -3.08
N LEU A 118 12.19 6.19 -1.79
CA LEU A 118 12.03 5.13 -0.82
C LEU A 118 11.28 5.69 0.40
N VAL A 119 10.13 5.10 0.71
CA VAL A 119 9.33 5.44 1.89
C VAL A 119 9.51 4.34 2.92
N LEU A 120 9.90 4.71 4.13
CA LEU A 120 9.92 3.82 5.28
C LEU A 120 8.64 4.08 6.09
N LEU A 121 7.71 3.12 6.09
CA LEU A 121 6.48 3.23 6.88
C LEU A 121 6.78 2.85 8.34
N THR A 122 6.33 3.68 9.26
CA THR A 122 6.54 3.48 10.70
C THR A 122 5.29 3.00 11.39
N SER A 123 5.45 2.17 12.40
CA SER A 123 4.41 1.77 13.33
C SER A 123 4.91 1.87 14.76
N ILE A 124 4.01 1.77 15.73
CA ILE A 124 4.32 1.81 17.16
C ILE A 124 3.88 0.48 17.76
N ARG A 125 4.79 -0.25 18.38
CA ARG A 125 4.45 -1.47 19.10
C ARG A 125 3.60 -1.15 20.32
N PRO A 126 2.46 -1.84 20.51
CA PRO A 126 1.60 -1.60 21.67
C PRO A 126 2.29 -1.91 22.99
N ASP A 127 3.19 -2.89 23.02
CA ASP A 127 3.81 -3.41 24.24
C ASP A 127 4.84 -2.46 24.86
N ASP A 128 5.67 -1.80 24.04
CA ASP A 128 6.77 -0.97 24.50
C ASP A 128 6.72 0.48 23.99
N GLN A 129 5.69 0.83 23.24
CA GLN A 129 5.49 2.12 22.58
C GLN A 129 6.70 2.59 21.75
N GLN A 130 7.49 1.64 21.25
CA GLN A 130 8.65 1.93 20.42
C GLN A 130 8.30 1.96 18.95
N TYR A 131 8.91 2.92 18.22
CA TYR A 131 8.83 2.96 16.78
C TYR A 131 9.60 1.80 16.15
N TYR A 132 9.03 1.23 15.11
CA TYR A 132 9.67 0.26 14.23
C TYR A 132 9.22 0.49 12.78
N ILE A 133 9.89 -0.15 11.83
CA ILE A 133 9.63 0.00 10.40
C ILE A 133 9.30 -1.38 9.84
N PRO A 134 8.01 -1.73 9.71
CA PRO A 134 7.59 -3.02 9.18
C PRO A 134 7.69 -3.11 7.66
N LEU A 135 7.49 -1.98 6.97
CA LEU A 135 7.39 -1.93 5.52
C LEU A 135 8.16 -0.76 4.92
N SER A 136 8.63 -0.97 3.70
CA SER A 136 9.08 0.11 2.84
C SER A 136 8.38 0.08 1.48
N LEU A 137 8.15 1.26 0.90
CA LEU A 137 7.63 1.44 -0.44
C LEU A 137 8.73 2.01 -1.31
N ALA A 138 9.04 1.34 -2.42
CA ALA A 138 10.11 1.75 -3.31
C ALA A 138 9.57 2.12 -4.70
N LYS A 139 10.08 3.23 -5.27
CA LYS A 139 9.80 3.68 -6.63
C LYS A 139 11.09 4.15 -7.27
N GLY A 140 11.40 3.61 -8.44
CA GLY A 140 12.54 4.04 -9.23
C GLY A 140 13.41 2.90 -9.74
N ALA A 141 14.62 3.24 -10.18
CA ALA A 141 15.58 2.28 -10.69
C ALA A 141 16.11 1.38 -9.56
N GLN A 142 16.12 0.06 -9.77
CA GLN A 142 16.54 -0.91 -8.74
C GLN A 142 17.93 -0.62 -8.18
N GLY A 143 18.90 -0.22 -9.03
CA GLY A 143 20.25 0.11 -8.58
C GLY A 143 20.27 1.32 -7.62
N GLN A 144 19.43 2.33 -7.84
CA GLN A 144 19.35 3.49 -6.97
C GLN A 144 18.63 3.17 -5.66
N ILE A 145 17.54 2.40 -5.73
CA ILE A 145 16.84 1.89 -4.53
C ILE A 145 17.79 1.05 -3.69
N LYS A 146 18.61 0.19 -4.31
CA LYS A 146 19.62 -0.59 -3.60
C LYS A 146 20.61 0.31 -2.86
N LYS A 147 21.13 1.37 -3.50
CA LYS A 147 22.06 2.31 -2.86
C LYS A 147 21.45 3.01 -1.64
N MET A 148 20.17 3.41 -1.70
CA MET A 148 19.46 3.97 -0.55
C MET A 148 19.35 2.95 0.59
N LYS A 149 19.04 1.69 0.29
CA LYS A 149 18.95 0.61 1.27
C LYS A 149 20.32 0.30 1.90
N ASP A 150 21.36 0.17 1.07
CA ASP A 150 22.72 -0.05 1.54
C ASP A 150 23.18 1.07 2.46
N TRP A 151 22.79 2.33 2.18
CA TRP A 151 23.05 3.46 3.07
C TRP A 151 22.30 3.35 4.40
N LEU A 152 21.01 2.95 4.38
CA LEU A 152 20.21 2.74 5.58
C LEU A 152 20.78 1.62 6.46
N GLU A 153 21.22 0.52 5.84
CA GLU A 153 21.89 -0.58 6.53
C GLU A 153 23.20 -0.11 7.16
N PHE A 154 24.03 0.57 6.39
CA PHE A 154 25.30 1.11 6.88
C PHE A 154 25.12 2.13 8.02
N ARG A 155 24.13 3.01 7.91
CA ARG A 155 23.96 4.15 8.83
C ARG A 155 23.15 3.82 10.06
N PHE A 156 22.16 2.96 9.93
CA PHE A 156 21.16 2.69 10.97
C PHE A 156 21.06 1.22 11.36
N ASP A 157 21.91 0.36 10.83
CA ASP A 157 21.82 -1.10 10.99
C ASP A 157 20.44 -1.64 10.55
N LEU A 158 19.78 -0.95 9.61
CA LEU A 158 18.47 -1.36 9.11
C LEU A 158 18.66 -2.49 8.09
N PRO A 159 18.19 -3.71 8.34
CA PRO A 159 18.41 -4.82 7.43
C PRO A 159 17.76 -4.55 6.06
N SER A 160 18.37 -5.11 5.03
CA SER A 160 17.88 -4.96 3.66
C SER A 160 16.45 -5.50 3.54
N ALA A 161 15.53 -4.63 3.10
CA ALA A 161 14.15 -4.99 2.89
C ALA A 161 14.00 -5.95 1.69
N THR A 162 13.18 -6.99 1.86
CA THR A 162 12.87 -8.00 0.83
C THR A 162 11.55 -7.70 0.13
N PRO A 163 11.35 -8.15 -1.12
CA PRO A 163 10.04 -8.01 -1.78
C PRO A 163 8.94 -8.64 -0.93
N PHE A 164 7.85 -7.91 -0.70
CA PHE A 164 6.72 -8.40 0.06
C PHE A 164 5.65 -8.95 -0.88
N GLN A 165 5.43 -10.26 -0.80
CA GLN A 165 4.35 -10.92 -1.53
C GLN A 165 3.08 -10.83 -0.70
N LEU A 166 2.05 -10.21 -1.26
CA LEU A 166 0.78 -10.05 -0.56
C LEU A 166 -0.06 -11.31 -0.70
N PRO A 167 -0.56 -11.86 0.40
CA PRO A 167 -1.46 -13.00 0.34
C PRO A 167 -2.82 -12.59 -0.27
N SER A 168 -3.46 -13.51 -0.98
CA SER A 168 -4.76 -13.26 -1.64
C SER A 168 -5.86 -12.85 -0.65
N ASN A 169 -5.83 -13.39 0.57
CA ASN A 169 -6.78 -13.03 1.63
C ASN A 169 -6.66 -11.56 2.05
N LEU A 170 -5.45 -10.98 2.06
CA LEU A 170 -5.25 -9.56 2.33
C LEU A 170 -5.89 -8.68 1.25
N LEU A 171 -5.77 -9.09 -0.04
CA LEU A 171 -6.45 -8.39 -1.13
C LEU A 171 -7.97 -8.45 -0.95
N CYS A 172 -8.51 -9.59 -0.52
CA CYS A 172 -9.93 -9.75 -0.23
C CYS A 172 -10.37 -8.84 0.92
N GLN A 173 -9.65 -8.83 2.05
CA GLN A 173 -9.92 -7.95 3.18
C GLN A 173 -9.90 -6.48 2.77
N PHE A 174 -8.91 -6.09 1.98
CA PHE A 174 -8.83 -4.73 1.47
C PHE A 174 -10.03 -4.38 0.58
N CYS A 175 -10.41 -5.28 -0.35
CA CYS A 175 -11.59 -5.08 -1.20
C CYS A 175 -12.86 -4.88 -0.36
N SER A 176 -13.08 -5.74 0.62
CA SER A 176 -14.23 -5.67 1.53
C SER A 176 -14.29 -4.34 2.28
N ARG A 177 -13.20 -3.96 2.94
CA ARG A 177 -13.11 -2.69 3.67
C ARG A 177 -13.29 -1.48 2.77
N TYR A 178 -12.65 -1.48 1.61
CA TYR A 178 -12.81 -0.40 0.65
C TYR A 178 -14.27 -0.21 0.23
N LEU A 179 -14.94 -1.31 -0.13
CA LEU A 179 -16.35 -1.28 -0.52
C LEU A 179 -17.27 -0.87 0.63
N ALA A 180 -16.95 -1.28 1.87
CA ALA A 180 -17.69 -0.87 3.06
C ALA A 180 -17.58 0.64 3.30
N ILE A 181 -16.37 1.22 3.22
CA ILE A 181 -16.13 2.66 3.39
C ILE A 181 -16.87 3.46 2.31
N VAL A 182 -16.78 3.00 1.06
CA VAL A 182 -17.52 3.63 -0.05
C VAL A 182 -19.02 3.53 0.16
N GLY A 183 -19.52 2.37 0.63
CA GLY A 183 -20.93 2.16 0.98
C GLY A 183 -21.42 3.15 2.03
N ILE A 184 -20.69 3.28 3.14
CA ILE A 184 -21.01 4.23 4.21
C ILE A 184 -21.02 5.67 3.68
N SER A 185 -20.04 6.04 2.86
CA SER A 185 -19.99 7.39 2.27
C SER A 185 -21.12 7.65 1.29
N CYS A 186 -21.58 6.62 0.59
CA CYS A 186 -22.72 6.70 -0.31
C CYS A 186 -24.08 6.71 0.40
N SER A 187 -24.14 6.30 1.69
CA SER A 187 -25.40 6.20 2.44
C SER A 187 -26.07 7.57 2.64
N ALA A 188 -25.26 8.62 2.79
CA ALA A 188 -25.75 10.00 2.94
C ALA A 188 -26.16 10.67 1.61
N ALA A 189 -25.93 9.99 0.45
CA ALA A 189 -26.16 10.56 -0.87
C ALA A 189 -27.25 9.78 -1.62
N GLU A 190 -28.13 10.49 -2.32
CA GLU A 190 -29.20 9.89 -3.09
C GLU A 190 -29.06 10.13 -4.60
N GLY A 191 -29.67 9.25 -5.38
CA GLY A 191 -29.86 9.43 -6.82
C GLY A 191 -28.57 9.64 -7.61
N ALA A 192 -28.48 10.75 -8.33
CA ALA A 192 -27.37 11.07 -9.22
C ALA A 192 -26.06 11.31 -8.47
N ILE A 193 -26.10 11.87 -7.26
CA ILE A 193 -24.90 12.14 -6.43
C ILE A 193 -24.26 10.83 -6.01
N ARG A 194 -25.06 9.86 -5.55
CA ARG A 194 -24.57 8.52 -5.20
C ARG A 194 -23.89 7.83 -6.39
N GLN A 195 -24.50 7.89 -7.58
CA GLN A 195 -23.91 7.32 -8.78
C GLN A 195 -22.61 8.00 -9.17
N ALA A 196 -22.53 9.33 -9.02
CA ALA A 196 -21.30 10.09 -9.26
C ALA A 196 -20.18 9.66 -8.31
N ILE A 197 -20.46 9.53 -7.00
CA ILE A 197 -19.49 9.05 -6.01
C ILE A 197 -18.98 7.65 -6.40
N LEU A 198 -19.87 6.70 -6.66
CA LEU A 198 -19.48 5.34 -7.06
C LEU A 198 -18.66 5.31 -8.34
N LYS A 199 -19.02 6.09 -9.35
CA LYS A 199 -18.28 6.18 -10.61
C LYS A 199 -16.88 6.78 -10.41
N GLN A 200 -16.72 7.73 -9.51
CA GLN A 200 -15.44 8.39 -9.27
C GLN A 200 -14.54 7.60 -8.31
N THR A 201 -15.08 7.01 -7.27
CA THR A 201 -14.31 6.26 -6.27
C THR A 201 -14.02 4.83 -6.72
N VAL A 202 -14.99 4.13 -7.27
CA VAL A 202 -14.81 2.74 -7.71
C VAL A 202 -14.61 2.66 -9.23
N GLY A 203 -15.40 3.41 -10.03
CA GLY A 203 -15.44 3.22 -11.47
C GLY A 203 -15.87 1.79 -11.80
N SER A 204 -15.02 1.02 -12.49
CA SER A 204 -15.15 -0.44 -12.59
C SER A 204 -14.15 -1.13 -11.67
N LEU A 205 -14.61 -2.09 -10.87
CA LEU A 205 -13.74 -2.95 -10.09
C LEU A 205 -13.23 -4.09 -10.97
N LYS A 206 -11.92 -4.13 -11.19
CA LYS A 206 -11.24 -5.19 -11.95
C LYS A 206 -10.58 -6.16 -11.00
N ILE A 207 -10.91 -7.44 -11.17
CA ILE A 207 -10.41 -8.55 -10.38
C ILE A 207 -9.62 -9.47 -11.32
N THR A 208 -8.33 -9.61 -11.10
CA THR A 208 -7.50 -10.54 -11.86
C THR A 208 -7.27 -11.80 -11.04
N ILE A 209 -7.60 -12.94 -11.61
CA ILE A 209 -7.47 -14.26 -11.02
C ILE A 209 -6.34 -14.98 -11.74
N ALA A 210 -5.42 -15.55 -10.98
CA ALA A 210 -4.37 -16.42 -11.48
C ALA A 210 -4.73 -17.89 -11.25
N PHE A 211 -4.37 -18.74 -12.20
CA PHE A 211 -4.48 -20.19 -12.05
C PHE A 211 -3.20 -20.73 -11.37
N ALA A 212 -3.38 -21.46 -10.28
CA ALA A 212 -2.27 -22.19 -9.68
C ALA A 212 -1.90 -23.35 -10.60
N HIS A 213 -0.63 -23.41 -11.02
CA HIS A 213 -0.14 -24.49 -11.88
C HIS A 213 0.14 -25.81 -11.13
N THR A 214 -0.31 -25.94 -9.90
CA THR A 214 -0.06 -27.07 -9.01
C THR A 214 -1.23 -28.06 -9.04
N GLY A 215 -1.30 -28.87 -10.08
CA GLY A 215 -2.25 -29.98 -10.11
C GLY A 215 -2.15 -30.82 -11.39
N PRO A 216 -2.59 -32.09 -11.34
CA PRO A 216 -2.56 -33.00 -12.50
C PRO A 216 -3.51 -32.57 -13.62
N VAL A 217 -4.39 -31.60 -13.37
CA VAL A 217 -5.31 -31.04 -14.37
C VAL A 217 -4.81 -29.65 -14.75
N ALA A 218 -3.85 -29.61 -15.65
CA ALA A 218 -3.49 -28.37 -16.34
C ALA A 218 -4.70 -27.93 -17.19
N ILE A 219 -5.50 -26.98 -16.70
CA ILE A 219 -6.71 -26.47 -17.35
C ILE A 219 -6.41 -25.94 -18.76
N SER A 220 -5.27 -25.35 -18.96
CA SER A 220 -4.61 -25.05 -20.24
C SER A 220 -3.24 -24.47 -19.97
N PRO A 221 -2.16 -24.90 -20.63
CA PRO A 221 -0.82 -24.33 -20.44
C PRO A 221 -0.73 -22.85 -20.87
N ASN A 222 -1.74 -22.34 -21.58
CA ASN A 222 -1.77 -20.98 -22.11
C ASN A 222 -2.63 -20.01 -21.30
N LEU A 223 -3.53 -20.48 -20.43
CA LEU A 223 -4.40 -19.61 -19.64
C LEU A 223 -3.74 -19.35 -18.26
N LYS A 224 -3.13 -18.18 -18.10
CA LYS A 224 -2.45 -17.80 -16.87
C LYS A 224 -3.34 -16.98 -15.94
N THR A 225 -4.15 -16.10 -16.50
CA THR A 225 -5.00 -15.17 -15.74
C THR A 225 -6.33 -14.95 -16.43
N ILE A 226 -7.36 -14.62 -15.64
CA ILE A 226 -8.65 -14.10 -16.11
C ILE A 226 -8.87 -12.75 -15.44
N ASP A 227 -9.24 -11.74 -16.25
CA ASP A 227 -9.66 -10.45 -15.76
C ASP A 227 -11.20 -10.38 -15.77
N LEU A 228 -11.76 -10.09 -14.60
CA LEU A 228 -13.19 -9.85 -14.42
C LEU A 228 -13.41 -8.37 -14.15
N GLU A 229 -14.41 -7.80 -14.80
CA GLU A 229 -14.79 -6.41 -14.60
C GLU A 229 -16.19 -6.33 -14.00
N VAL A 230 -16.30 -5.73 -12.82
CA VAL A 230 -17.55 -5.50 -12.11
C VAL A 230 -17.94 -4.03 -12.27
N PRO A 231 -19.03 -3.74 -12.97
CA PRO A 231 -19.44 -2.37 -13.25
C PRO A 231 -19.95 -1.65 -11.97
N PRO A 232 -19.89 -0.30 -11.93
CA PRO A 232 -20.27 0.49 -10.76
C PRO A 232 -21.73 0.30 -10.34
N GLU A 233 -22.62 -0.02 -11.27
CA GLU A 233 -24.04 -0.28 -10.98
C GLU A 233 -24.22 -1.54 -10.12
N THR A 234 -23.42 -2.58 -10.39
CA THR A 234 -23.41 -3.81 -9.58
C THR A 234 -22.91 -3.50 -8.17
N ILE A 235 -21.78 -2.76 -8.06
CA ILE A 235 -21.25 -2.32 -6.76
C ILE A 235 -22.28 -1.49 -6.00
N GLY A 236 -22.95 -0.56 -6.68
CA GLY A 236 -24.01 0.25 -6.08
C GLY A 236 -25.17 -0.57 -5.53
N GLY A 237 -25.49 -1.70 -6.14
CA GLY A 237 -26.47 -2.67 -5.64
C GLY A 237 -25.98 -3.35 -4.36
N LEU A 238 -24.72 -3.83 -4.36
CA LEU A 238 -24.12 -4.53 -3.23
C LEU A 238 -24.01 -3.64 -1.98
N THR A 239 -23.69 -2.35 -2.15
CA THR A 239 -23.49 -1.41 -1.04
C THR A 239 -24.79 -0.86 -0.43
N LYS A 240 -25.94 -0.95 -1.13
CA LYS A 240 -27.24 -0.46 -0.63
C LYS A 240 -27.69 -1.16 0.66
N ASP A 241 -27.37 -2.42 0.82
CA ASP A 241 -27.85 -3.21 1.95
C ASP A 241 -26.99 -3.01 3.21
N ILE A 242 -25.75 -2.52 3.08
CA ILE A 242 -24.89 -2.14 4.21
C ILE A 242 -25.51 -1.01 5.01
N GLU A 243 -26.16 -0.08 4.32
CA GLU A 243 -26.87 1.06 4.93
C GLU A 243 -27.97 0.67 5.89
N ARG A 244 -28.58 -0.50 5.66
CA ARG A 244 -29.71 -0.98 6.47
C ARG A 244 -29.32 -1.72 7.74
N ARG A 245 -28.04 -2.14 7.86
CA ARG A 245 -27.54 -2.93 9.01
C ARG A 245 -26.13 -2.50 9.45
N PRO A 246 -25.94 -1.25 9.93
CA PRO A 246 -24.60 -0.74 10.26
C PRO A 246 -23.97 -1.37 11.52
N SER A 247 -24.68 -2.20 12.27
CA SER A 247 -24.25 -2.66 13.61
C SER A 247 -23.80 -4.13 13.68
N ASP A 248 -23.94 -4.91 12.59
CA ASP A 248 -23.50 -6.30 12.63
C ASP A 248 -22.03 -6.41 12.19
N SER A 249 -21.19 -6.92 13.07
CA SER A 249 -19.74 -7.13 12.89
C SER A 249 -19.35 -8.04 11.70
N ASN A 250 -20.33 -8.67 11.05
CA ASN A 250 -20.15 -9.56 9.89
C ASN A 250 -20.42 -8.87 8.54
N SER A 251 -20.56 -7.53 8.52
CA SER A 251 -20.91 -6.81 7.28
C SER A 251 -19.83 -6.87 6.18
N GLU A 252 -18.57 -7.05 6.58
CA GLU A 252 -17.44 -7.12 5.63
C GLU A 252 -17.44 -8.45 4.86
N ASP A 253 -17.65 -9.57 5.54
CA ASP A 253 -17.73 -10.89 4.91
C ASP A 253 -18.95 -11.03 3.99
N ASP A 254 -20.05 -10.35 4.33
CA ASP A 254 -21.29 -10.33 3.55
C ASP A 254 -21.11 -9.63 2.18
N ILE A 255 -20.28 -8.57 2.08
CA ILE A 255 -20.02 -7.88 0.81
C ILE A 255 -19.29 -8.78 -0.18
N LEU A 256 -18.26 -9.47 0.28
CA LEU A 256 -17.49 -10.38 -0.58
C LEU A 256 -18.33 -11.58 -1.02
N ALA A 257 -19.13 -12.15 -0.13
CA ALA A 257 -20.04 -13.25 -0.45
C ALA A 257 -21.09 -12.83 -1.51
N ARG A 258 -21.62 -11.62 -1.42
CA ARG A 258 -22.53 -11.05 -2.43
C ARG A 258 -21.84 -10.78 -3.74
N LEU A 259 -20.61 -10.24 -3.69
CA LEU A 259 -19.79 -10.00 -4.88
C LEU A 259 -19.49 -11.33 -5.59
N GLU A 260 -19.12 -12.36 -4.86
CA GLU A 260 -18.90 -13.71 -5.36
C GLU A 260 -20.19 -14.28 -6.00
N THR A 261 -21.32 -14.13 -5.34
CA THR A 261 -22.63 -14.56 -5.86
C THR A 261 -22.97 -13.83 -7.15
N ALA A 262 -22.80 -12.50 -7.20
CA ALA A 262 -23.08 -11.71 -8.41
C ALA A 262 -22.16 -12.10 -9.59
N ILE A 263 -20.90 -12.42 -9.32
CA ILE A 263 -19.96 -12.89 -10.33
C ILE A 263 -20.35 -14.29 -10.80
N ARG A 264 -20.66 -15.20 -9.87
CA ARG A 264 -21.08 -16.56 -10.19
C ARG A 264 -22.35 -16.59 -11.05
N GLU A 265 -23.34 -15.78 -10.74
CA GLU A 265 -24.57 -15.68 -11.54
C GLU A 265 -24.32 -15.20 -12.97
N LYS A 266 -23.38 -14.29 -13.17
CA LYS A 266 -23.07 -13.73 -14.49
C LYS A 266 -22.11 -14.56 -15.31
N THR A 267 -21.14 -15.22 -14.67
CA THR A 267 -20.00 -15.85 -15.35
C THR A 267 -19.94 -17.37 -15.16
N GLY A 268 -20.67 -17.91 -14.19
CA GLY A 268 -20.56 -19.31 -13.76
C GLY A 268 -19.28 -19.62 -12.96
N LEU A 269 -18.41 -18.63 -12.71
CA LEU A 269 -17.15 -18.83 -11.96
C LEU A 269 -17.40 -18.75 -10.46
N ILE A 270 -16.83 -19.71 -9.73
CA ILE A 270 -16.76 -19.69 -8.26
C ILE A 270 -15.40 -19.11 -7.89
N LEU A 271 -15.41 -17.96 -7.24
CA LEU A 271 -14.20 -17.27 -6.82
C LEU A 271 -13.97 -17.49 -5.33
N PRO A 272 -12.72 -17.68 -4.88
CA PRO A 272 -12.41 -17.75 -3.47
C PRO A 272 -12.27 -16.34 -2.88
N LEU A 273 -13.35 -15.56 -2.88
CA LEU A 273 -13.36 -14.20 -2.30
C LEU A 273 -13.78 -14.21 -0.83
N THR A 274 -14.58 -15.19 -0.41
CA THR A 274 -14.99 -15.32 0.98
C THR A 274 -13.82 -15.81 1.81
N LEU A 275 -13.54 -15.06 2.87
CA LEU A 275 -12.60 -15.45 3.92
C LEU A 275 -13.27 -16.56 4.74
N THR A 276 -13.30 -17.78 4.21
CA THR A 276 -13.65 -18.92 5.07
C THR A 276 -12.52 -19.02 6.08
N ASN A 277 -12.81 -18.65 7.34
CA ASN A 277 -11.95 -18.91 8.48
C ASN A 277 -11.86 -20.44 8.64
N HIS A 278 -11.04 -21.09 7.83
CA HIS A 278 -10.67 -22.50 8.02
C HIS A 278 -9.71 -22.65 9.21
N HIS A 279 -10.06 -22.00 10.36
CA HIS A 279 -9.33 -22.22 11.60
C HIS A 279 -9.78 -23.49 12.35
N ASP A 280 -10.83 -24.17 11.86
CA ASP A 280 -11.43 -25.30 12.60
C ASP A 280 -11.27 -26.67 11.93
N VAL A 281 -10.41 -26.80 10.92
CA VAL A 281 -10.15 -28.15 10.35
C VAL A 281 -8.66 -28.45 10.39
N ASP A 282 -8.25 -29.05 11.50
CA ASP A 282 -6.90 -29.65 11.71
C ASP A 282 -6.55 -30.79 10.73
N ASP A 283 -7.39 -31.03 9.70
CA ASP A 283 -7.29 -32.13 8.74
C ASP A 283 -7.18 -31.65 7.27
N GLU A 284 -6.51 -30.54 6.98
CA GLU A 284 -6.19 -30.22 5.59
C GLU A 284 -5.12 -31.22 5.08
N GLU A 285 -5.56 -32.20 4.32
CA GLU A 285 -4.64 -32.97 3.46
C GLU A 285 -3.87 -32.00 2.56
N PRO A 286 -2.53 -32.08 2.54
CA PRO A 286 -1.69 -31.23 1.69
C PRO A 286 -2.00 -31.55 0.22
N GLY A 287 -2.86 -30.78 -0.41
CA GLY A 287 -3.24 -30.97 -1.82
C GLY A 287 -4.53 -30.27 -2.26
N ASN A 288 -5.29 -29.67 -1.36
CA ASN A 288 -6.59 -29.09 -1.69
C ASN A 288 -6.58 -27.54 -1.80
N GLU A 289 -5.43 -26.96 -2.18
CA GLU A 289 -5.40 -25.52 -2.49
C GLU A 289 -6.32 -25.23 -3.68
N SER A 290 -7.19 -24.21 -3.54
CA SER A 290 -8.01 -23.75 -4.65
C SER A 290 -7.12 -23.45 -5.88
N PRO A 291 -7.46 -24.00 -7.05
CA PRO A 291 -6.71 -23.74 -8.27
C PRO A 291 -6.75 -22.28 -8.71
N LEU A 292 -7.61 -21.47 -8.08
CA LEU A 292 -7.83 -20.07 -8.40
C LEU A 292 -7.33 -19.20 -7.25
N LYS A 293 -6.44 -18.25 -7.54
CA LYS A 293 -5.94 -17.28 -6.55
C LYS A 293 -6.17 -15.87 -7.07
N LEU A 294 -6.69 -14.99 -6.21
CA LEU A 294 -6.77 -13.56 -6.51
C LEU A 294 -5.35 -13.01 -6.63
N SER A 295 -4.99 -12.46 -7.78
CA SER A 295 -3.65 -11.94 -8.04
C SER A 295 -3.57 -10.42 -8.11
N LYS A 296 -4.66 -9.75 -8.49
CA LYS A 296 -4.70 -8.29 -8.59
C LYS A 296 -6.11 -7.77 -8.38
N LEU A 297 -6.19 -6.64 -7.74
CA LEU A 297 -7.37 -5.80 -7.60
C LEU A 297 -7.06 -4.40 -8.11
N SER A 298 -7.98 -3.84 -8.90
CA SER A 298 -7.85 -2.43 -9.30
C SER A 298 -9.22 -1.79 -9.52
N CYS A 299 -9.29 -0.51 -9.19
CA CYS A 299 -10.45 0.32 -9.43
C CYS A 299 -10.00 1.74 -9.81
N ALA A 300 -10.93 2.68 -9.86
CA ALA A 300 -10.60 4.07 -10.18
C ALA A 300 -9.61 4.70 -9.20
N ALA A 301 -9.67 4.30 -7.92
CA ALA A 301 -8.87 4.91 -6.85
C ALA A 301 -7.54 4.19 -6.58
N PHE A 302 -7.45 2.88 -6.82
CA PHE A 302 -6.23 2.14 -6.51
C PHE A 302 -5.99 0.95 -7.42
N ALA A 303 -4.77 0.42 -7.39
CA ALA A 303 -4.41 -0.90 -7.90
C ALA A 303 -3.43 -1.56 -6.93
N ILE A 304 -3.67 -2.83 -6.61
CA ILE A 304 -2.83 -3.64 -5.72
C ILE A 304 -2.71 -5.05 -6.29
N SER A 305 -1.54 -5.69 -6.15
CA SER A 305 -1.31 -7.06 -6.62
C SER A 305 -0.54 -7.89 -5.61
N THR A 306 -0.69 -9.21 -5.70
CA THR A 306 0.07 -10.17 -4.88
C THR A 306 1.58 -10.09 -5.10
N GLU A 307 2.04 -9.53 -6.23
CA GLU A 307 3.45 -9.25 -6.49
C GLU A 307 4.01 -8.08 -5.65
N GLY A 308 3.23 -7.53 -4.72
CA GLY A 308 3.64 -6.38 -3.90
C GLY A 308 3.67 -5.06 -4.66
N ARG A 309 2.84 -4.89 -5.70
CA ARG A 309 2.69 -3.60 -6.39
C ARG A 309 1.46 -2.87 -5.88
N LEU A 310 1.63 -1.60 -5.56
CA LEU A 310 0.60 -0.72 -5.04
C LEU A 310 0.59 0.59 -5.83
N LYS A 311 -0.57 1.06 -6.21
CA LYS A 311 -0.80 2.38 -6.79
C LYS A 311 -2.04 3.00 -6.18
N PHE A 312 -1.93 4.23 -5.72
CA PHE A 312 -3.06 5.10 -5.39
C PHE A 312 -3.24 6.13 -6.48
N ALA A 313 -4.46 6.38 -6.89
CA ALA A 313 -4.78 7.37 -7.92
C ALA A 313 -5.37 8.62 -7.26
N SER A 314 -4.80 9.80 -7.56
CA SER A 314 -5.44 11.07 -7.32
C SER A 314 -6.30 11.37 -8.55
N LYS A 315 -7.62 11.22 -8.45
CA LYS A 315 -8.48 11.75 -9.51
C LYS A 315 -8.82 13.20 -9.21
N PRO A 316 -8.64 14.12 -10.17
CA PRO A 316 -9.22 15.43 -10.05
C PRO A 316 -10.74 15.29 -10.00
N ILE A 317 -11.34 15.85 -8.98
CA ILE A 317 -12.77 15.85 -8.78
C ILE A 317 -13.34 16.90 -9.74
N GLU A 318 -14.02 16.44 -10.78
CA GLU A 318 -14.57 17.33 -11.81
C GLU A 318 -15.82 18.10 -11.35
N ASN A 319 -16.48 17.67 -10.26
CA ASN A 319 -17.70 18.30 -9.74
C ASN A 319 -17.52 18.81 -8.31
N ALA A 320 -17.58 20.12 -8.12
CA ALA A 320 -17.39 20.80 -6.84
C ALA A 320 -18.40 20.34 -5.74
N ASP A 321 -19.59 19.91 -6.13
CA ASP A 321 -20.66 19.52 -5.18
C ASP A 321 -20.42 18.16 -4.49
N VAL A 322 -19.56 17.34 -5.07
CA VAL A 322 -19.24 15.97 -4.60
C VAL A 322 -17.87 15.92 -3.92
N SER A 323 -17.03 16.94 -4.15
CA SER A 323 -15.60 17.00 -3.81
C SER A 323 -15.27 16.75 -2.34
N GLY A 324 -16.12 17.21 -1.41
CA GLY A 324 -15.87 17.06 0.02
C GLY A 324 -16.01 15.61 0.53
N TYR A 325 -16.93 14.86 -0.04
CA TYR A 325 -17.19 13.47 0.36
C TYR A 325 -16.14 12.50 -0.19
N GLU A 326 -15.75 12.68 -1.44
CA GLU A 326 -14.85 11.74 -2.15
C GLU A 326 -13.43 11.78 -1.63
N ALA A 327 -12.86 12.97 -1.47
CA ALA A 327 -11.49 13.13 -1.00
C ALA A 327 -11.30 12.53 0.41
N SER A 328 -12.31 12.68 1.27
CA SER A 328 -12.29 12.15 2.62
C SER A 328 -12.43 10.60 2.61
N THR A 329 -13.32 10.07 1.79
CA THR A 329 -13.58 8.62 1.66
C THR A 329 -12.36 7.88 1.13
N VAL A 330 -11.79 8.36 0.02
CA VAL A 330 -10.61 7.75 -0.61
C VAL A 330 -9.40 7.84 0.31
N SER A 331 -9.21 9.00 0.97
CA SER A 331 -8.10 9.18 1.93
C SER A 331 -8.22 8.25 3.14
N THR A 332 -9.43 8.06 3.67
CA THR A 332 -9.69 7.11 4.77
C THR A 332 -9.40 5.68 4.33
N ALA A 333 -9.91 5.28 3.16
CA ALA A 333 -9.68 3.95 2.62
C ALA A 333 -8.20 3.63 2.39
N PHE A 334 -7.43 4.60 1.87
CA PHE A 334 -5.98 4.42 1.68
C PHE A 334 -5.23 4.31 3.00
N GLN A 335 -5.66 5.05 4.01
CA GLN A 335 -5.07 4.94 5.34
C GLN A 335 -5.33 3.57 5.95
N GLU A 336 -6.55 3.06 5.86
CA GLU A 336 -6.89 1.71 6.32
C GLU A 336 -6.14 0.63 5.54
N LEU A 337 -5.92 0.81 4.22
CA LEU A 337 -5.08 -0.10 3.46
C LEU A 337 -3.65 -0.16 4.01
N LEU A 338 -3.04 1.00 4.26
CA LEU A 338 -1.68 1.03 4.81
C LEU A 338 -1.62 0.39 6.20
N GLU A 339 -2.64 0.60 7.04
CA GLU A 339 -2.76 -0.04 8.35
C GLU A 339 -2.89 -1.56 8.22
N LEU A 340 -3.66 -2.06 7.26
CA LEU A 340 -3.76 -3.50 6.97
C LEU A 340 -2.44 -4.09 6.49
N LEU A 341 -1.74 -3.41 5.58
CA LEU A 341 -0.44 -3.85 5.08
C LEU A 341 0.59 -3.92 6.21
N ILE A 342 0.60 -2.94 7.10
CA ILE A 342 1.48 -2.91 8.28
C ILE A 342 1.14 -4.09 9.20
N ALA A 343 -0.14 -4.30 9.52
CA ALA A 343 -0.58 -5.37 10.41
C ALA A 343 -0.30 -6.78 9.83
N ASP A 344 -0.36 -6.95 8.50
CA ASP A 344 -0.02 -8.21 7.86
C ASP A 344 1.49 -8.45 7.84
N ALA A 345 2.28 -7.40 7.61
CA ALA A 345 3.74 -7.49 7.69
C ALA A 345 4.25 -7.86 9.09
N GLU A 346 3.52 -7.47 10.14
CA GLU A 346 3.81 -7.83 11.53
C GLU A 346 3.57 -9.32 11.82
N LYS A 347 2.66 -9.95 11.09
CA LYS A 347 2.33 -11.39 11.24
C LYS A 347 3.22 -12.30 10.42
N ALA A 348 3.95 -11.75 9.44
CA ALA A 348 4.81 -12.51 8.55
C ALA A 348 6.15 -12.89 9.22
N GLU A 349 6.07 -13.45 10.44
CA GLU A 349 7.22 -13.98 11.20
C GLU A 349 7.59 -15.41 10.81
#